data_d8056db87df1d236da2fc2bbe3b7afe8
#
_entry.id   d8056db87df1d236da2fc2bbe3b7afe8
#
_cell.length_a   1.000
_cell.length_b   1.000
_cell.length_c   1.000
_cell.angle_alpha   90.00
_cell.angle_beta   90.00
_cell.angle_gamma   90.00
#
_symmetry.space_group_name_H-M   'P 1'
#
loop_
_entity.id
_entity.type
_entity.pdbx_description
1 polymer ?
#
loop_
_entity_poly.entity_id
_entity_poly.type
_entity_poly.pdbx_seq_one_letter_code
_entity_poly.pdbx_strand_id
1 'polypeptide(L)'
;NGQPRSTALYEAILRLDNLDDCIRFFEDLCAVTELRTMEQRYDVAGCLLQGKVYSEIRQLTGASSATVSRVNRMLNYGTGAVGKSVRHDLAAQQDGENSEGGTTE
;
A
#
# COMPACT_ATOMS: atom_id res chain seq x y z
N ASN A 1 -20.71 -13.12 14.42
CA ASN A 1 -20.86 -12.95 13.14
C ASN A 1 -22.21 -12.61 12.67
N GLY A 2 -23.10 -12.20 12.96
CA GLY A 2 -24.34 -11.65 12.45
C GLY A 2 -24.41 -10.16 12.56
N GLN A 3 -23.39 -9.51 13.06
CA GLN A 3 -23.44 -8.07 13.24
C GLN A 3 -23.11 -7.35 11.91
N PRO A 4 -23.87 -6.29 11.59
CA PRO A 4 -23.53 -5.52 10.40
C PRO A 4 -22.18 -4.83 10.57
N ARG A 5 -21.48 -4.67 9.46
CA ARG A 5 -20.21 -3.97 9.46
C ARG A 5 -20.44 -2.48 9.70
N SER A 6 -19.61 -1.88 10.56
CA SER A 6 -19.65 -0.43 10.73
C SER A 6 -18.97 0.24 9.55
N THR A 7 -19.60 1.23 8.97
CA THR A 7 -19.01 1.96 7.84
C THR A 7 -18.47 3.32 8.26
N ALA A 8 -18.65 3.70 9.53
CA ALA A 8 -18.27 5.04 9.98
C ALA A 8 -16.79 5.34 9.75
N LEU A 9 -15.93 4.38 10.04
CA LEU A 9 -14.49 4.53 9.83
C LEU A 9 -14.17 4.80 8.37
N TYR A 10 -14.75 3.99 7.47
CA TYR A 10 -14.44 4.12 6.06
C TYR A 10 -14.99 5.44 5.49
N GLU A 11 -16.14 5.86 5.97
CA GLU A 11 -16.68 7.15 5.58
C GLU A 11 -15.80 8.30 6.06
N ALA A 12 -15.26 8.18 7.27
CA ALA A 12 -14.35 9.19 7.80
C ALA A 12 -13.08 9.28 6.94
N ILE A 13 -12.54 8.13 6.55
CA ILE A 13 -11.35 8.10 5.71
C ILE A 13 -11.61 8.79 4.38
N LEU A 14 -12.79 8.57 3.81
CA LEU A 14 -13.12 9.19 2.52
C LEU A 14 -13.22 10.72 2.59
N ARG A 15 -13.40 11.28 3.77
CA ARG A 15 -13.45 12.74 3.93
C ARG A 15 -12.07 13.39 4.08
N LEU A 16 -11.03 12.56 4.28
CA LEU A 16 -9.67 13.09 4.38
C LEU A 16 -9.21 13.54 2.98
N ASP A 17 -8.67 14.74 2.89
CA ASP A 17 -8.34 15.29 1.58
C ASP A 17 -6.90 15.74 1.45
N ASN A 18 -6.07 15.49 2.46
CA ASN A 18 -4.63 15.80 2.34
C ASN A 18 -3.83 14.79 3.15
N LEU A 19 -2.56 14.68 2.79
CA LEU A 19 -1.68 13.67 3.37
C LEU A 19 -1.47 13.86 4.86
N ASP A 20 -1.25 15.09 5.29
CA ASP A 20 -0.96 15.37 6.70
C ASP A 20 -2.13 14.96 7.60
N ASP A 21 -3.35 15.31 7.21
CA ASP A 21 -4.54 14.93 7.98
C ASP A 21 -4.74 13.43 7.99
N CYS A 22 -4.44 12.77 6.87
CA CYS A 22 -4.57 11.32 6.78
C CYS A 22 -3.60 10.64 7.74
N ILE A 23 -2.35 11.08 7.76
CA ILE A 23 -1.35 10.51 8.67
C ILE A 23 -1.76 10.72 10.12
N ARG A 24 -2.19 11.92 10.45
CA ARG A 24 -2.60 12.25 11.83
C ARG A 24 -3.80 11.43 12.28
N PHE A 25 -4.75 11.23 11.37
CA PHE A 25 -5.92 10.41 11.66
C PHE A 25 -5.52 9.00 12.06
N PHE A 26 -4.64 8.41 11.28
CA PHE A 26 -4.20 7.04 11.57
C PHE A 26 -3.27 6.97 12.77
N GLU A 27 -2.46 8.00 13.01
CA GLU A 27 -1.62 8.05 14.21
C GLU A 27 -2.47 8.05 15.49
N ASP A 28 -3.61 8.72 15.44
CA ASP A 28 -4.52 8.73 16.60
C ASP A 28 -5.26 7.40 16.76
N LEU A 29 -5.62 6.78 15.65
CA LEU A 29 -6.48 5.60 15.69
C LEU A 29 -5.72 4.31 15.95
N CYS A 30 -4.48 4.22 15.48
CA CYS A 30 -3.72 2.98 15.49
C CYS A 30 -2.48 3.09 16.34
N ALA A 31 -2.04 1.97 16.90
CA ALA A 31 -0.72 1.90 17.54
C ALA A 31 0.36 2.05 16.47
N VAL A 32 1.53 2.55 16.87
CA VAL A 32 2.65 2.73 15.97
C VAL A 32 3.00 1.42 15.26
N THR A 33 3.00 0.31 16.01
CA THR A 33 3.31 -0.99 15.42
C THR A 33 2.29 -1.41 14.39
N GLU A 34 1.02 -1.08 14.60
CA GLU A 34 -0.02 -1.38 13.62
C GLU A 34 0.18 -0.61 12.32
N LEU A 35 0.54 0.67 12.45
CA LEU A 35 0.80 1.50 11.27
C LEU A 35 2.01 1.01 10.51
N ARG A 36 3.10 0.70 11.21
CA ARG A 36 4.30 0.20 10.55
C ARG A 36 4.03 -1.09 9.79
N THR A 37 3.20 -1.95 10.37
CA THR A 37 2.83 -3.21 9.70
C THR A 37 2.03 -2.94 8.42
N MET A 38 1.09 -2.02 8.49
CA MET A 38 0.29 -1.70 7.30
C MET A 38 1.13 -1.05 6.22
N GLU A 39 2.00 -0.12 6.60
CA GLU A 39 2.92 0.54 5.67
C GLU A 39 3.81 -0.49 4.99
N GLN A 40 4.35 -1.42 5.77
CA GLN A 40 5.22 -2.46 5.24
C GLN A 40 4.49 -3.34 4.24
N ARG A 41 3.26 -3.74 4.57
CA ARG A 41 2.46 -4.57 3.66
C ARG A 41 2.20 -3.86 2.33
N TYR A 42 1.91 -2.58 2.39
CA TYR A 42 1.67 -1.81 1.18
C TYR A 42 2.94 -1.74 0.32
N ASP A 43 4.08 -1.49 0.96
CA ASP A 43 5.37 -1.44 0.26
C ASP A 43 5.73 -2.78 -0.35
N VAL A 44 5.46 -3.88 0.37
CA VAL A 44 5.69 -5.24 -0.15
C VAL A 44 4.82 -5.48 -1.39
N ALA A 45 3.58 -5.03 -1.34
CA ALA A 45 2.69 -5.17 -2.50
C ALA A 45 3.26 -4.46 -3.72
N GLY A 46 3.82 -3.26 -3.52
CA GLY A 46 4.46 -2.53 -4.60
C GLY A 46 5.63 -3.30 -5.20
N CYS A 47 6.47 -3.87 -4.35
CA CYS A 47 7.61 -4.66 -4.80
C CYS A 47 7.19 -5.89 -5.60
N LEU A 48 6.17 -6.60 -5.11
CA LEU A 48 5.68 -7.80 -5.80
C LEU A 48 5.12 -7.46 -7.18
N LEU A 49 4.40 -6.36 -7.28
CA LEU A 49 3.82 -5.96 -8.56
C LEU A 49 4.87 -5.40 -9.53
N GLN A 50 6.04 -5.02 -9.02
CA GLN A 50 7.18 -4.68 -9.87
C GLN A 50 7.97 -5.89 -10.32
N GLY A 51 7.60 -7.07 -9.86
CA GLY A 51 8.27 -8.30 -10.25
C GLY A 51 9.53 -8.61 -9.49
N LYS A 52 9.74 -7.97 -8.34
CA LYS A 52 10.94 -8.22 -7.54
C LYS A 52 10.89 -9.59 -6.88
N VAL A 53 12.05 -10.21 -6.70
CA VAL A 53 12.12 -11.53 -6.05
C VAL A 53 12.08 -11.35 -4.53
N TYR A 54 11.71 -12.41 -3.83
CA TYR A 54 11.47 -12.36 -2.38
C TYR A 54 12.69 -11.87 -1.58
N SER A 55 13.88 -12.32 -1.94
CA SER A 55 15.07 -11.89 -1.21
C SER A 55 15.29 -10.38 -1.30
N GLU A 56 15.04 -9.83 -2.48
CA GLU A 56 15.16 -8.39 -2.69
C GLU A 56 14.09 -7.63 -1.92
N ILE A 57 12.87 -8.15 -1.91
CA ILE A 57 11.77 -7.52 -1.19
C ILE A 57 12.08 -7.47 0.30
N ARG A 58 12.57 -8.58 0.85
CA ARG A 58 12.92 -8.63 2.26
C ARG A 58 14.02 -7.63 2.60
N GLN A 59 14.97 -7.48 1.71
CA GLN A 59 16.07 -6.53 1.89
C GLN A 59 15.57 -5.08 1.86
N LEU A 60 14.68 -4.77 0.93
CA LEU A 60 14.17 -3.41 0.76
C LEU A 60 13.17 -3.00 1.84
N THR A 61 12.32 -3.94 2.28
CA THR A 61 11.21 -3.60 3.16
C THR A 61 11.40 -4.06 4.59
N GLY A 62 12.35 -4.95 4.83
CA GLY A 62 12.51 -5.55 6.16
C GLY A 62 11.46 -6.59 6.49
N ALA A 63 10.56 -6.92 5.56
CA ALA A 63 9.49 -7.88 5.81
C ALA A 63 10.04 -9.29 5.87
N SER A 64 9.42 -10.12 6.72
CA SER A 64 9.76 -11.55 6.76
C SER A 64 9.19 -12.27 5.53
N SER A 65 9.70 -13.47 5.27
CA SER A 65 9.15 -14.28 4.17
C SER A 65 7.66 -14.54 4.37
N ALA A 66 7.25 -14.74 5.62
CA ALA A 66 5.84 -14.97 5.92
C ALA A 66 4.99 -13.76 5.53
N THR A 67 5.49 -12.56 5.82
CA THR A 67 4.77 -11.34 5.44
C THR A 67 4.68 -11.20 3.92
N VAL A 68 5.79 -11.45 3.22
CA VAL A 68 5.80 -11.38 1.75
C VAL A 68 4.80 -12.38 1.17
N SER A 69 4.79 -13.60 1.68
CA SER A 69 3.85 -14.62 1.22
C SER A 69 2.41 -14.22 1.47
N ARG A 70 2.14 -13.66 2.65
CA ARG A 70 0.80 -13.20 3.00
C ARG A 70 0.31 -12.12 2.04
N VAL A 71 1.19 -11.15 1.74
CA VAL A 71 0.82 -10.06 0.84
C VAL A 71 0.61 -10.58 -0.57
N ASN A 72 1.47 -11.50 -1.02
CA ASN A 72 1.31 -12.11 -2.33
C ASN A 72 -0.05 -12.81 -2.44
N ARG A 73 -0.43 -13.50 -1.39
CA ARG A 73 -1.72 -14.18 -1.34
C ARG A 73 -2.88 -13.19 -1.41
N MET A 74 -2.76 -12.09 -0.68
CA MET A 74 -3.78 -11.04 -0.70
C MET A 74 -3.92 -10.44 -2.10
N LEU A 75 -2.81 -10.23 -2.80
CA LEU A 75 -2.85 -9.68 -4.16
C LEU A 75 -3.52 -10.64 -5.13
N ASN A 76 -3.36 -11.95 -4.93
CA ASN A 76 -3.91 -12.95 -5.85
C ASN A 76 -5.34 -13.35 -5.51
N TYR A 77 -5.71 -13.34 -4.25
CA TYR A 77 -6.99 -13.89 -3.81
C TYR A 77 -7.85 -12.94 -2.99
N GLY A 78 -7.41 -11.71 -2.77
CA GLY A 78 -8.19 -10.71 -2.04
C GLY A 78 -9.17 -9.99 -2.95
N THR A 79 -9.62 -8.81 -2.51
CA THR A 79 -10.62 -8.03 -3.24
C THR A 79 -10.06 -7.32 -4.46
N GLY A 80 -8.74 -7.20 -4.53
CA GLY A 80 -8.09 -6.46 -5.62
C GLY A 80 -7.88 -4.99 -5.35
N ALA A 81 -8.38 -4.47 -4.23
CA ALA A 81 -8.33 -3.04 -3.96
C ALA A 81 -6.90 -2.51 -3.77
N VAL A 82 -6.07 -3.27 -3.02
CA VAL A 82 -4.69 -2.85 -2.80
C VAL A 82 -3.91 -2.91 -4.12
N GLY A 83 -4.10 -3.98 -4.88
CA GLY A 83 -3.44 -4.10 -6.18
C GLY A 83 -3.78 -2.95 -7.10
N LYS A 84 -5.04 -2.55 -7.14
CA LYS A 84 -5.49 -1.43 -7.95
C LYS A 84 -4.78 -0.13 -7.54
N SER A 85 -4.70 0.11 -6.23
CA SER A 85 -4.05 1.30 -5.71
C SER A 85 -2.57 1.34 -6.06
N VAL A 86 -1.89 0.20 -5.85
CA VAL A 86 -0.45 0.11 -6.15
C VAL A 86 -0.19 0.29 -7.64
N ARG A 87 -1.02 -0.30 -8.49
CA ARG A 87 -0.85 -0.15 -9.93
C ARG A 87 -1.03 1.29 -10.36
N HIS A 88 -1.94 2.01 -9.71
CA HIS A 88 -2.11 3.44 -9.94
C HIS A 88 -0.81 4.19 -9.60
N ASP A 89 -0.19 3.87 -8.45
CA ASP A 89 1.06 4.50 -8.04
C ASP A 89 2.17 4.23 -9.04
N LEU A 90 2.28 2.99 -9.50
CA LEU A 90 3.33 2.60 -10.44
C LEU A 90 3.15 3.27 -11.80
N ALA A 91 1.92 3.39 -12.24
CA ALA A 91 1.63 4.09 -13.49
C ALA A 91 1.99 5.57 -13.41
N ALA A 92 1.69 6.20 -12.27
CA ALA A 92 2.02 7.61 -12.05
C ALA A 92 3.53 7.83 -12.06
N GLN A 93 4.30 6.89 -11.48
CA GLN A 93 5.75 6.97 -11.49
C GLN A 93 6.29 6.86 -12.92
N GLN A 94 5.75 5.94 -13.72
CA GLN A 94 6.17 5.78 -15.10
C GLN A 94 5.86 7.03 -15.92
N ASP A 95 4.69 7.61 -15.71
CA ASP A 95 4.31 8.83 -16.41
C ASP A 95 5.26 9.97 -16.07
N GLY A 96 5.63 10.10 -14.80
CA GLY A 96 6.57 11.12 -14.36
C GLY A 96 7.95 10.92 -14.99
N GLU A 97 8.42 9.67 -15.02
CA GLU A 97 9.72 9.36 -15.63
C GLU A 97 9.69 9.63 -17.13
N ASN A 98 8.62 9.26 -17.78
CA ASN A 98 8.49 9.51 -19.23
C ASN A 98 8.47 11.00 -19.54
N SER A 99 7.78 11.77 -18.72
CA SER A 99 7.75 13.22 -18.89
C SER A 99 9.13 13.83 -18.75
N GLU A 100 9.88 13.39 -17.73
CA GLU A 100 11.24 13.88 -17.52
C GLU A 100 12.14 13.48 -18.67
N GLY A 101 12.00 12.24 -19.13
CA GLY A 101 12.78 11.80 -20.28
C GLY A 101 12.50 12.61 -21.52
N GLY A 102 11.25 13.02 -21.69
CA GLY A 102 10.87 13.82 -22.84
C GLY A 102 11.43 15.21 -22.84
N THR A 103 11.81 15.74 -21.67
CA THR A 103 12.30 17.10 -21.60
C THR A 103 13.82 17.22 -21.70
N THR A 104 14.53 16.13 -21.78
CA THR A 104 16.00 16.18 -21.85
C THR A 104 16.51 16.37 -23.23
N GLU A 105 15.66 16.53 -24.16
CA GLU A 105 16.06 16.86 -25.53
C GLU A 105 16.73 18.23 -25.64
#